data_4b59b57fd14a6ec24d7d1dcac1875899
#
_entry.id   4b59b57fd14a6ec24d7d1dcac1875899
#
_cell.length_a   1.000
_cell.length_b   1.000
_cell.length_c   1.000
_cell.angle_alpha   90.00
_cell.angle_beta   90.00
_cell.angle_gamma   90.00
#
_symmetry.space_group_name_H-M   'P 1'
#
loop_
_entity.id
_entity.type
_entity.pdbx_description
1 polymer ?
#
loop_
_entity_poly.entity_id
_entity_poly.type
_entity_poly.pdbx_seq_one_letter_code
_entity_poly.pdbx_strand_id
1 'polypeptide(L)'
;MRNQASLQETKQHGAVRFAFNLYPCTIPGDFPQVALHWHDSMELVFVKRGAGLVQVGAVLYPARRGDIFVFTPGTLHALRQAEGQAMEYENIIFGLELLGGAEDLCAEKYLLPLQSGRLLLPARLTTNDLCYLQAAACLREVEDANRA
;
A
#
# COMPACT_ATOMS: atom_id res chain seq x y z
N MET A 1 17.94 -9.60 -16.77
CA MET A 1 17.38 -8.81 -15.63
C MET A 1 16.60 -7.62 -16.18
N ARG A 2 15.31 -7.50 -15.85
CA ARG A 2 14.58 -6.26 -16.17
C ARG A 2 15.15 -5.13 -15.33
N ASN A 3 15.49 -4.03 -15.98
CA ASN A 3 15.99 -2.83 -15.29
C ASN A 3 14.93 -2.33 -14.32
N GLN A 4 15.28 -2.06 -13.07
CA GLN A 4 14.32 -1.56 -12.05
C GLN A 4 13.61 -0.28 -12.50
N ALA A 5 14.25 0.57 -13.29
CA ALA A 5 13.63 1.76 -13.86
C ALA A 5 12.44 1.45 -14.77
N SER A 6 12.45 0.29 -15.46
CA SER A 6 11.34 -0.14 -16.34
C SER A 6 10.11 -0.63 -15.57
N LEU A 7 10.21 -0.81 -14.25
CA LEU A 7 9.13 -1.24 -13.37
C LEU A 7 8.51 -0.07 -12.60
N GLN A 8 8.99 1.16 -12.82
CA GLN A 8 8.43 2.33 -12.19
C GLN A 8 7.05 2.65 -12.76
N GLU A 9 6.06 2.73 -11.90
CA GLU A 9 4.76 3.29 -12.23
C GLU A 9 4.83 4.81 -12.16
N THR A 10 4.44 5.48 -13.24
CA THR A 10 4.43 6.94 -13.34
C THR A 10 3.02 7.53 -13.25
N LYS A 11 2.01 6.69 -13.00
CA LYS A 11 0.61 7.13 -12.86
C LYS A 11 0.48 8.06 -11.65
N GLN A 12 -0.12 9.23 -11.88
CA GLN A 12 -0.50 10.12 -10.78
C GLN A 12 -1.79 9.64 -10.12
N HIS A 13 -1.74 9.48 -8.80
CA HIS A 13 -2.90 9.12 -7.97
C HIS A 13 -3.41 10.38 -7.25
N GLY A 14 -4.69 10.72 -7.50
CA GLY A 14 -5.28 11.95 -6.98
C GLY A 14 -4.89 13.20 -7.76
N ALA A 15 -5.15 14.36 -7.16
CA ALA A 15 -4.84 15.66 -7.75
C ALA A 15 -3.42 16.13 -7.34
N VAL A 16 -2.82 17.04 -8.13
CA VAL A 16 -1.50 17.62 -7.83
C VAL A 16 -1.44 18.23 -6.41
N ARG A 17 -2.53 18.87 -5.97
CA ARG A 17 -2.63 19.48 -4.64
C ARG A 17 -3.12 18.52 -3.56
N PHE A 18 -3.62 17.36 -3.94
CA PHE A 18 -4.11 16.33 -3.04
C PHE A 18 -3.81 14.96 -3.64
N ALA A 19 -2.56 14.54 -3.46
CA ALA A 19 -2.04 13.27 -3.98
C ALA A 19 -2.52 12.10 -3.09
N PHE A 20 -3.82 11.80 -3.17
CA PHE A 20 -4.49 10.72 -2.44
C PHE A 20 -5.53 10.05 -3.32
N ASN A 21 -5.61 8.74 -3.24
CA ASN A 21 -6.75 7.99 -3.76
C ASN A 21 -6.99 6.70 -2.98
N LEU A 22 -8.25 6.26 -2.98
CA LEU A 22 -8.68 4.99 -2.42
C LEU A 22 -9.43 4.23 -3.52
N TYR A 23 -8.92 3.04 -3.84
CA TYR A 23 -9.49 2.16 -4.86
C TYR A 23 -10.00 0.88 -4.22
N PRO A 24 -11.32 0.61 -4.22
CA PRO A 24 -11.82 -0.74 -3.99
C PRO A 24 -11.47 -1.61 -5.20
N CYS A 25 -10.83 -2.75 -4.94
CA CYS A 25 -10.30 -3.63 -5.98
C CYS A 25 -10.67 -5.08 -5.70
N THR A 26 -10.82 -5.86 -6.78
CA THR A 26 -11.03 -7.31 -6.71
C THR A 26 -10.10 -8.02 -7.69
N ILE A 27 -9.35 -8.99 -7.22
CA ILE A 27 -8.58 -9.92 -8.04
C ILE A 27 -9.24 -11.30 -7.95
N PRO A 28 -9.59 -11.95 -9.08
CA PRO A 28 -9.37 -11.54 -10.46
C PRO A 28 -10.49 -10.70 -11.09
N GLY A 29 -11.51 -10.28 -10.32
CA GLY A 29 -12.72 -9.64 -10.85
C GLY A 29 -12.45 -8.40 -11.68
N ASP A 30 -11.77 -7.39 -11.13
CA ASP A 30 -11.47 -6.15 -11.83
C ASP A 30 -10.27 -6.30 -12.78
N PHE A 31 -9.28 -7.07 -12.37
CA PHE A 31 -8.08 -7.38 -13.16
C PHE A 31 -7.44 -8.69 -12.65
N PRO A 32 -6.71 -9.42 -13.51
CA PRO A 32 -6.15 -10.73 -13.13
C PRO A 32 -5.03 -10.63 -12.09
N GLN A 33 -4.28 -9.56 -12.11
CA GLN A 33 -3.17 -9.30 -11.20
C GLN A 33 -2.71 -7.85 -11.28
N VAL A 34 -1.99 -7.40 -10.25
CA VAL A 34 -1.16 -6.20 -10.29
C VAL A 34 0.28 -6.66 -10.52
N ALA A 35 0.83 -6.33 -11.68
CA ALA A 35 2.19 -6.74 -12.06
C ALA A 35 3.23 -6.08 -11.15
N LEU A 36 4.40 -6.72 -11.04
CA LEU A 36 5.51 -6.21 -10.24
C LEU A 36 5.91 -4.80 -10.70
N HIS A 37 5.84 -3.85 -9.79
CA HIS A 37 6.15 -2.43 -10.03
C HIS A 37 6.58 -1.74 -8.74
N TRP A 38 6.99 -0.48 -8.85
CA TRP A 38 7.26 0.41 -7.74
C TRP A 38 6.90 1.86 -8.11
N HIS A 39 6.68 2.70 -7.12
CA HIS A 39 6.41 4.14 -7.26
C HIS A 39 6.90 4.89 -6.02
N ASP A 40 6.89 6.22 -6.09
CA ASP A 40 7.35 7.09 -5.01
C ASP A 40 6.27 7.39 -3.95
N SER A 41 5.05 6.92 -4.17
CA SER A 41 3.96 7.07 -3.21
C SER A 41 3.99 5.98 -2.14
N MET A 42 3.41 6.31 -1.00
CA MET A 42 3.03 5.34 0.02
C MET A 42 1.78 4.59 -0.45
N GLU A 43 1.73 3.28 -0.25
CA GLU A 43 0.57 2.47 -0.59
C GLU A 43 0.24 1.50 0.54
N LEU A 44 -1.05 1.41 0.86
CA LEU A 44 -1.59 0.47 1.85
C LEU A 44 -2.65 -0.39 1.17
N VAL A 45 -2.56 -1.70 1.39
CA VAL A 45 -3.56 -2.66 0.93
C VAL A 45 -4.24 -3.27 2.15
N PHE A 46 -5.55 -3.02 2.29
CA PHE A 46 -6.36 -3.59 3.36
C PHE A 46 -7.28 -4.67 2.78
N VAL A 47 -7.00 -5.94 3.10
CA VAL A 47 -7.76 -7.09 2.60
C VAL A 47 -9.09 -7.19 3.31
N LYS A 48 -10.19 -7.05 2.56
CA LYS A 48 -11.56 -7.02 3.09
C LYS A 48 -12.23 -8.39 3.06
N ARG A 49 -11.97 -9.16 2.00
CA ARG A 49 -12.56 -10.51 1.81
C ARG A 49 -11.64 -11.42 1.03
N GLY A 50 -11.79 -12.70 1.24
CA GLY A 50 -11.10 -13.72 0.48
C GLY A 50 -9.63 -13.86 0.79
N ALA A 51 -8.87 -14.27 -0.19
CA ALA A 51 -7.44 -14.50 -0.07
C ALA A 51 -6.72 -14.31 -1.40
N GLY A 52 -5.44 -14.02 -1.32
CA GLY A 52 -4.58 -13.81 -2.48
C GLY A 52 -3.12 -13.97 -2.13
N LEU A 53 -2.26 -13.50 -3.01
CA LEU A 53 -0.81 -13.48 -2.82
C LEU A 53 -0.30 -12.05 -3.01
N VAL A 54 0.49 -11.57 -2.07
CA VAL A 54 1.11 -10.25 -2.12
C VAL A 54 2.62 -10.41 -2.06
N GLN A 55 3.30 -9.88 -3.06
CA GLN A 55 4.76 -9.83 -3.10
C GLN A 55 5.23 -8.47 -2.63
N VAL A 56 6.17 -8.43 -1.69
CA VAL A 56 6.84 -7.23 -1.23
C VAL A 56 8.35 -7.46 -1.33
N GLY A 57 9.01 -6.73 -2.21
CA GLY A 57 10.40 -7.03 -2.56
C GLY A 57 10.54 -8.45 -3.10
N ALA A 58 11.39 -9.24 -2.46
CA ALA A 58 11.62 -10.65 -2.82
C ALA A 58 10.71 -11.64 -2.06
N VAL A 59 9.89 -11.17 -1.12
CA VAL A 59 9.08 -12.03 -0.24
C VAL A 59 7.65 -12.11 -0.75
N LEU A 60 7.14 -13.34 -0.86
CA LEU A 60 5.75 -13.61 -1.22
C LEU A 60 4.97 -13.98 0.04
N TYR A 61 3.92 -13.22 0.32
CA TYR A 61 3.04 -13.42 1.46
C TYR A 61 1.68 -13.97 1.02
N PRO A 62 1.17 -15.02 1.68
CA PRO A 62 -0.25 -15.32 1.60
C PRO A 62 -1.05 -14.19 2.28
N ALA A 63 -2.04 -13.67 1.58
CA ALA A 63 -2.90 -12.60 2.06
C ALA A 63 -4.26 -13.16 2.46
N ARG A 64 -4.79 -12.71 3.58
CA ARG A 64 -6.08 -13.14 4.15
C ARG A 64 -6.90 -11.92 4.55
N ARG A 65 -8.20 -12.13 4.68
CA ARG A 65 -9.10 -11.11 5.23
C ARG A 65 -8.54 -10.53 6.54
N GLY A 66 -8.48 -9.22 6.61
CA GLY A 66 -7.98 -8.45 7.74
C GLY A 66 -6.51 -8.06 7.65
N ASP A 67 -5.72 -8.71 6.81
CA ASP A 67 -4.31 -8.34 6.63
C ASP A 67 -4.17 -6.93 6.05
N ILE A 68 -3.17 -6.20 6.53
CA ILE A 68 -2.77 -4.89 6.02
C ILE A 68 -1.36 -5.01 5.47
N PHE A 69 -1.19 -4.70 4.19
CA PHE A 69 0.15 -4.61 3.58
C PHE A 69 0.56 -3.15 3.45
N VAL A 70 1.85 -2.90 3.61
CA VAL A 70 2.44 -1.56 3.59
C VAL A 70 3.56 -1.55 2.56
N PHE A 71 3.41 -0.73 1.53
CA PHE A 71 4.44 -0.52 0.52
C PHE A 71 4.99 0.90 0.68
N THR A 72 6.19 0.98 1.25
CA THR A 72 6.89 2.27 1.37
C THR A 72 7.41 2.73 0.01
N PRO A 73 7.63 4.03 -0.19
CA PRO A 73 8.15 4.55 -1.46
C PRO A 73 9.37 3.77 -1.98
N GLY A 74 9.34 3.43 -3.27
CA GLY A 74 10.41 2.69 -3.93
C GLY A 74 10.38 1.17 -3.74
N THR A 75 9.43 0.63 -2.98
CA THR A 75 9.33 -0.81 -2.73
C THR A 75 8.68 -1.53 -3.91
N LEU A 76 9.38 -2.53 -4.47
CA LEU A 76 8.79 -3.44 -5.46
C LEU A 76 7.67 -4.26 -4.84
N HIS A 77 6.51 -4.28 -5.49
CA HIS A 77 5.37 -5.06 -5.02
C HIS A 77 4.49 -5.54 -6.18
N ALA A 78 3.74 -6.59 -5.90
CA ALA A 78 2.79 -7.21 -6.83
C ALA A 78 1.65 -7.87 -6.04
N LEU A 79 0.47 -7.96 -6.65
CA LEU A 79 -0.66 -8.69 -6.10
C LEU A 79 -1.16 -9.70 -7.11
N ARG A 80 -1.43 -10.92 -6.66
CA ARG A 80 -1.85 -12.02 -7.53
C ARG A 80 -2.97 -12.83 -6.90
N GLN A 81 -3.73 -13.49 -7.76
CA GLN A 81 -4.72 -14.48 -7.32
C GLN A 81 -4.03 -15.67 -6.65
N ALA A 82 -4.55 -16.12 -5.50
CA ALA A 82 -4.31 -17.46 -5.02
C ALA A 82 -5.23 -18.43 -5.78
N GLU A 83 -4.75 -19.64 -6.03
CA GLU A 83 -5.49 -20.62 -6.84
C GLU A 83 -6.92 -20.83 -6.34
N GLY A 84 -7.88 -20.66 -7.25
CA GLY A 84 -9.30 -20.87 -6.97
C GLY A 84 -9.96 -19.86 -6.02
N GLN A 85 -9.27 -18.76 -5.67
CA GLN A 85 -9.77 -17.78 -4.71
C GLN A 85 -9.84 -16.38 -5.33
N ALA A 86 -10.75 -15.55 -4.78
CA ALA A 86 -10.81 -14.13 -5.07
C ALA A 86 -10.37 -13.34 -3.83
N MET A 87 -9.78 -12.16 -4.05
CA MET A 87 -9.39 -11.24 -3.01
C MET A 87 -10.00 -9.87 -3.27
N GLU A 88 -10.83 -9.41 -2.35
CA GLU A 88 -11.32 -8.03 -2.34
C GLU A 88 -10.48 -7.23 -1.35
N TYR A 89 -9.99 -6.09 -1.78
CA TYR A 89 -9.17 -5.22 -0.94
C TYR A 89 -9.40 -3.75 -1.26
N GLU A 90 -9.07 -2.90 -0.32
CA GLU A 90 -8.97 -1.47 -0.55
C GLU A 90 -7.51 -1.09 -0.70
N ASN A 91 -7.23 -0.36 -1.76
CA ASN A 91 -5.91 0.17 -2.08
C ASN A 91 -5.89 1.67 -1.78
N ILE A 92 -5.12 2.05 -0.77
CA ILE A 92 -4.96 3.44 -0.32
C ILE A 92 -3.58 3.89 -0.75
N ILE A 93 -3.52 4.88 -1.64
CA ILE A 93 -2.27 5.38 -2.20
C ILE A 93 -2.17 6.89 -2.04
N PHE A 94 -1.05 7.38 -1.52
CA PHE A 94 -0.86 8.81 -1.28
C PHE A 94 0.62 9.22 -1.29
N GLY A 95 0.86 10.47 -1.64
CA GLY A 95 2.16 11.09 -1.47
C GLY A 95 2.44 11.43 0.00
N LEU A 96 3.66 11.17 0.47
CA LEU A 96 4.06 11.49 1.85
C LEU A 96 4.00 13.00 2.15
N GLU A 97 4.10 13.84 1.12
CA GLU A 97 3.95 15.30 1.22
C GLU A 97 2.58 15.75 1.76
N LEU A 98 1.56 14.89 1.72
CA LEU A 98 0.27 15.17 2.37
C LEU A 98 0.35 15.20 3.90
N LEU A 99 1.33 14.50 4.48
CA LEU A 99 1.48 14.36 5.92
C LEU A 99 2.41 15.41 6.53
N GLY A 100 3.20 16.11 5.72
CA GLY A 100 4.07 17.16 6.21
C GLY A 100 4.97 17.76 5.13
N GLY A 101 5.28 19.02 5.29
CA GLY A 101 6.16 19.77 4.39
C GLY A 101 7.65 19.69 4.78
N ALA A 102 8.51 20.25 3.91
CA ALA A 102 9.97 20.19 4.07
C ALA A 102 10.50 20.86 5.35
N GLU A 103 9.76 21.79 5.93
CA GLU A 103 10.14 22.52 7.15
C GLU A 103 9.52 21.94 8.43
N ASP A 104 8.82 20.81 8.31
CA ASP A 104 8.18 20.13 9.44
C ASP A 104 9.16 19.15 10.10
N LEU A 105 9.36 19.29 11.42
CA LEU A 105 10.23 18.39 12.19
C LEU A 105 9.76 16.93 12.14
N CYS A 106 8.46 16.67 12.07
CA CYS A 106 7.92 15.31 11.90
C CYS A 106 8.26 14.75 10.52
N ALA A 107 8.19 15.61 9.49
CA ALA A 107 8.60 15.21 8.14
C ALA A 107 10.08 14.85 8.10
N GLU A 108 10.95 15.65 8.70
CA GLU A 108 12.38 15.38 8.78
C GLU A 108 12.67 14.06 9.53
N LYS A 109 11.98 13.83 10.64
CA LYS A 109 12.24 12.68 11.52
C LYS A 109 11.66 11.38 10.98
N TYR A 110 10.50 11.41 10.32
CA TYR A 110 9.75 10.22 9.94
C TYR A 110 9.51 10.09 8.43
N LEU A 111 9.09 11.16 7.74
CA LEU A 111 8.66 11.07 6.36
C LEU A 111 9.84 11.01 5.38
N LEU A 112 10.84 11.84 5.55
CA LEU A 112 12.05 11.82 4.72
C LEU A 112 12.84 10.51 4.85
N PRO A 113 13.01 9.93 6.06
CA PRO A 113 13.60 8.60 6.19
C PRO A 113 12.80 7.49 5.51
N LEU A 114 11.46 7.53 5.53
CA LEU A 114 10.61 6.61 4.79
C LEU A 114 10.80 6.78 3.28
N GLN A 115 10.78 8.02 2.79
CA GLN A 115 10.96 8.35 1.39
C GLN A 115 12.31 7.87 0.83
N SER A 116 13.35 7.95 1.64
CA SER A 116 14.73 7.55 1.28
C SER A 116 15.06 6.08 1.55
N GLY A 117 14.13 5.31 2.13
CA GLY A 117 14.36 3.92 2.50
C GLY A 117 15.25 3.71 3.73
N ARG A 118 15.58 4.77 4.48
CA ARG A 118 16.34 4.67 5.73
C ARG A 118 15.49 4.23 6.92
N LEU A 119 14.19 4.47 6.87
CA LEU A 119 13.22 3.97 7.84
C LEU A 119 12.32 2.97 7.11
N LEU A 120 12.19 1.79 7.69
CA LEU A 120 11.35 0.72 7.15
C LEU A 120 10.15 0.51 8.05
N LEU A 121 9.00 0.20 7.44
CA LEU A 121 7.80 -0.26 8.11
C LEU A 121 7.63 -1.77 7.88
N PRO A 122 6.91 -2.48 8.77
CA PRO A 122 6.55 -3.86 8.52
C PRO A 122 5.79 -3.98 7.19
N ALA A 123 6.17 -4.95 6.36
CA ALA A 123 5.52 -5.17 5.08
C ALA A 123 4.08 -5.67 5.21
N ARG A 124 3.78 -6.37 6.31
CA ARG A 124 2.45 -6.91 6.61
C ARG A 124 2.13 -6.75 8.09
N LEU A 125 0.90 -6.33 8.39
CA LEU A 125 0.30 -6.37 9.71
C LEU A 125 -0.85 -7.37 9.70
N THR A 126 -0.85 -8.26 10.65
CA THR A 126 -1.91 -9.24 10.88
C THR A 126 -2.62 -8.97 12.21
N THR A 127 -3.74 -9.63 12.45
CA THR A 127 -4.49 -9.49 13.71
C THR A 127 -3.68 -9.86 14.96
N ASN A 128 -2.53 -10.52 14.80
CA ASN A 128 -1.64 -10.88 15.89
C ASN A 128 -0.62 -9.80 16.27
N ASP A 129 -0.49 -8.76 15.43
CA ASP A 129 0.46 -7.67 15.68
C ASP A 129 -0.09 -6.66 16.70
N LEU A 130 0.75 -6.19 17.61
CA LEU A 130 0.36 -5.30 18.71
C LEU A 130 -0.30 -4.00 18.23
N CYS A 131 0.15 -3.45 17.12
CA CYS A 131 -0.38 -2.20 16.57
C CYS A 131 -1.57 -2.41 15.61
N TYR A 132 -2.00 -3.65 15.36
CA TYR A 132 -3.00 -3.97 14.34
C TYR A 132 -4.33 -3.26 14.57
N LEU A 133 -4.89 -3.36 15.77
CA LEU A 133 -6.21 -2.77 16.05
C LEU A 133 -6.22 -1.25 15.82
N GLN A 134 -5.14 -0.58 16.21
CA GLN A 134 -4.99 0.86 16.03
C GLN A 134 -4.82 1.21 14.54
N ALA A 135 -3.99 0.49 13.81
CA ALA A 135 -3.81 0.68 12.38
C ALA A 135 -5.10 0.44 11.61
N ALA A 136 -5.81 -0.66 11.90
CA ALA A 136 -7.08 -0.98 11.26
C ALA A 136 -8.17 0.07 11.56
N ALA A 137 -8.20 0.61 12.78
CA ALA A 137 -9.12 1.68 13.14
C ALA A 137 -8.85 2.96 12.33
N CYS A 138 -7.58 3.37 12.20
CA CYS A 138 -7.20 4.52 11.38
C CYS A 138 -7.58 4.33 9.91
N LEU A 139 -7.37 3.13 9.35
CA LEU A 139 -7.76 2.86 7.96
C LEU A 139 -9.28 2.95 7.76
N ARG A 140 -10.09 2.46 8.71
CA ARG A 140 -11.55 2.60 8.64
C ARG A 140 -11.99 4.07 8.69
N GLU A 141 -11.34 4.90 9.49
CA GLU A 141 -11.61 6.34 9.50
C GLU A 141 -11.30 6.99 8.15
N VAL A 142 -10.21 6.59 7.48
CA VAL A 142 -9.88 7.04 6.13
C VAL A 142 -10.93 6.59 5.12
N GLU A 143 -11.38 5.34 5.20
CA GLU A 143 -12.46 4.80 4.36
C GLU A 143 -13.76 5.59 4.53
N ASP A 144 -14.15 5.85 5.78
CA ASP A 144 -15.37 6.58 6.11
C ASP A 144 -15.29 8.04 5.64
N ALA A 145 -14.18 8.70 5.84
CA ALA A 145 -13.94 10.05 5.35
C ALA A 145 -14.00 10.14 3.81
N ASN A 146 -13.50 9.13 3.12
CA ASN A 146 -13.53 9.08 1.65
C ASN A 146 -14.94 8.87 1.08
N ARG A 147 -15.86 8.28 1.86
CA ARG A 147 -17.27 8.07 1.47
C ARG A 147 -18.17 9.27 1.75
N ALA A 148 -17.72 10.17 2.60
CA ALA A 148 -18.51 11.33 3.06
C ALA A 148 -18.78 12.39 1.97
#